data_98ee507f3cf335918008a7e8c6d9b1fd
#
_entry.id   98ee507f3cf335918008a7e8c6d9b1fd
#
_cell.length_a   1.000
_cell.length_b   1.000
_cell.length_c   1.000
_cell.angle_alpha   90.00
_cell.angle_beta   90.00
_cell.angle_gamma   90.00
#
_symmetry.space_group_name_H-M   'P 1'
#
loop_
_entity.id
_entity.type
_entity.pdbx_description
1 polymer ?
#
loop_
_entity_poly.entity_id
_entity_poly.type
_entity_poly.pdbx_seq_one_letter_code
_entity_poly.pdbx_strand_id
1 'polypeptide(L)'
;MIDSIQHRRSIRKFTDKLIDPDKLQIVLEAARLAPSGNNKQPWTFIVVQDEQRRRAVMEVCHEQSWMMSAPVFIVAVADMAERVEIKPGLCLDETSPQWELKRAIRDTAIAAGYILLEADAQGLGTCWVGFFIQSEIKPVLGIPEDKFVLGIIPVGYSAEQPAARPRKPLSEIVRFEKW
;
A
#
# COMPACT_ATOMS: atom_id res chain seq x y z
N MET A 1 10.83 -4.33 21.02
CA MET A 1 9.90 -3.93 19.92
C MET A 1 10.69 -4.04 18.61
N ILE A 2 10.04 -4.39 17.50
CA ILE A 2 10.69 -4.41 16.18
C ILE A 2 11.11 -2.98 15.83
N ASP A 3 12.37 -2.79 15.41
CA ASP A 3 12.96 -1.45 15.18
C ASP A 3 12.20 -0.64 14.14
N SER A 4 11.80 -1.27 13.03
CA SER A 4 10.99 -0.62 12.00
C SER A 4 9.67 -0.04 12.53
N ILE A 5 9.05 -0.67 13.53
CA ILE A 5 7.84 -0.12 14.15
C ILE A 5 8.13 1.21 14.87
N GLN A 6 9.30 1.33 15.49
CA GLN A 6 9.71 2.54 16.20
C GLN A 6 10.22 3.64 15.26
N HIS A 7 11.02 3.25 14.26
CA HIS A 7 11.82 4.19 13.47
C HIS A 7 11.15 4.62 12.17
N ARG A 8 10.29 3.77 11.58
CA ARG A 8 9.63 4.09 10.33
C ARG A 8 8.88 5.43 10.38
N ARG A 9 9.08 6.23 9.33
CA ARG A 9 8.37 7.50 9.11
C ARG A 9 7.71 7.50 7.73
N SER A 10 6.74 8.37 7.53
CA SER A 10 6.22 8.68 6.19
C SER A 10 7.19 9.61 5.49
N ILE A 11 7.89 9.11 4.48
CA ILE A 11 8.91 9.82 3.72
C ILE A 11 8.27 10.39 2.45
N ARG A 12 8.50 11.67 2.19
CA ARG A 12 7.97 12.41 1.04
C ARG A 12 9.05 13.11 0.22
N LYS A 13 10.33 12.89 0.58
CA LYS A 13 11.49 13.31 -0.23
C LYS A 13 12.42 12.13 -0.36
N PHE A 14 12.72 11.78 -1.59
CA PHE A 14 13.59 10.64 -1.90
C PHE A 14 14.81 11.13 -2.69
N THR A 15 15.89 10.37 -2.60
CA THR A 15 17.09 10.60 -3.41
C THR A 15 16.91 10.00 -4.81
N ASP A 16 17.76 10.41 -5.75
CA ASP A 16 17.75 9.85 -7.12
C ASP A 16 18.38 8.44 -7.21
N LYS A 17 18.82 7.89 -6.07
CA LYS A 17 19.42 6.55 -6.03
C LYS A 17 18.36 5.50 -6.36
N LEU A 18 18.66 4.67 -7.35
CA LEU A 18 17.82 3.52 -7.70
C LEU A 18 17.80 2.51 -6.55
N ILE A 19 16.63 1.90 -6.35
CA ILE A 19 16.48 0.81 -5.37
C ILE A 19 17.24 -0.40 -5.90
N ASP A 20 17.99 -1.04 -5.02
CA ASP A 20 18.59 -2.35 -5.28
C ASP A 20 17.48 -3.37 -5.55
N PRO A 21 17.52 -4.09 -6.69
CA PRO A 21 16.50 -5.08 -7.02
C PRO A 21 16.29 -6.14 -5.94
N ASP A 22 17.36 -6.58 -5.28
CA ASP A 22 17.27 -7.58 -4.21
C ASP A 22 16.49 -7.04 -3.01
N LYS A 23 16.70 -5.77 -2.65
CA LYS A 23 15.93 -5.13 -1.58
C LYS A 23 14.44 -5.00 -1.94
N LEU A 24 14.13 -4.62 -3.17
CA LEU A 24 12.75 -4.56 -3.63
C LEU A 24 12.09 -5.94 -3.58
N GLN A 25 12.81 -6.97 -3.98
CA GLN A 25 12.31 -8.34 -3.90
C GLN A 25 12.06 -8.79 -2.46
N ILE A 26 12.96 -8.49 -1.52
CA ILE A 26 12.77 -8.78 -0.09
C ILE A 26 11.52 -8.09 0.46
N VAL A 27 11.30 -6.83 0.09
CA VAL A 27 10.11 -6.07 0.49
C VAL A 27 8.82 -6.71 -0.04
N LEU A 28 8.82 -7.16 -1.30
CA LEU A 28 7.66 -7.84 -1.90
C LEU A 28 7.44 -9.24 -1.30
N GLU A 29 8.52 -9.94 -0.96
CA GLU A 29 8.47 -11.24 -0.28
C GLU A 29 7.86 -11.12 1.12
N ALA A 30 8.16 -10.05 1.86
CA ALA A 30 7.52 -9.78 3.14
C ALA A 30 5.99 -9.67 3.00
N ALA A 31 5.51 -8.97 1.96
CA ALA A 31 4.09 -8.90 1.67
C ALA A 31 3.46 -10.27 1.36
N ARG A 32 4.18 -11.10 0.58
CA ARG A 32 3.73 -12.47 0.25
C ARG A 32 3.57 -13.35 1.48
N LEU A 33 4.40 -13.15 2.50
CA LEU A 33 4.39 -13.92 3.75
C LEU A 33 3.32 -13.45 4.77
N ALA A 34 2.57 -12.40 4.46
CA ALA A 34 1.53 -11.90 5.34
C ALA A 34 0.41 -12.93 5.56
N PRO A 35 -0.22 -12.98 6.73
CA PRO A 35 -1.36 -13.84 6.98
C PRO A 35 -2.61 -13.35 6.26
N SER A 36 -3.48 -14.29 5.88
CA SER A 36 -4.82 -13.99 5.35
C SER A 36 -5.83 -15.02 5.80
N GLY A 37 -7.11 -14.66 5.83
CA GLY A 37 -8.18 -15.58 6.21
C GLY A 37 -8.20 -16.81 5.31
N ASN A 38 -8.06 -18.02 5.90
CA ASN A 38 -7.95 -19.30 5.20
C ASN A 38 -6.79 -19.36 4.19
N ASN A 39 -5.75 -18.56 4.40
CA ASN A 39 -4.59 -18.45 3.50
C ASN A 39 -4.97 -18.10 2.04
N LYS A 40 -6.01 -17.31 1.84
CA LYS A 40 -6.53 -16.94 0.51
C LYS A 40 -5.66 -15.97 -0.26
N GLN A 41 -4.79 -15.20 0.42
CA GLN A 41 -3.83 -14.28 -0.19
C GLN A 41 -4.46 -13.35 -1.25
N PRO A 42 -5.53 -12.61 -0.89
CA PRO A 42 -6.38 -11.88 -1.83
C PRO A 42 -5.77 -10.53 -2.23
N TRP A 43 -4.53 -10.54 -2.63
CA TRP A 43 -3.78 -9.33 -3.00
C TRP A 43 -2.97 -9.52 -4.27
N THR A 44 -2.84 -8.42 -4.98
CA THR A 44 -1.88 -8.24 -6.07
C THR A 44 -1.13 -6.95 -5.85
N PHE A 45 0.17 -6.95 -6.10
CA PHE A 45 0.99 -5.74 -6.02
C PHE A 45 1.50 -5.38 -7.42
N ILE A 46 1.22 -4.14 -7.85
CA ILE A 46 1.74 -3.61 -9.12
C ILE A 46 2.95 -2.74 -8.79
N VAL A 47 4.10 -3.11 -9.32
CA VAL A 47 5.33 -2.31 -9.19
C VAL A 47 5.44 -1.38 -10.39
N VAL A 48 5.37 -0.07 -10.15
CA VAL A 48 5.42 0.97 -11.17
C VAL A 48 6.76 1.69 -11.09
N GLN A 49 7.61 1.48 -12.09
CA GLN A 49 8.94 2.11 -12.20
C GLN A 49 9.01 3.11 -13.37
N ASP A 50 8.20 2.88 -14.42
CA ASP A 50 8.13 3.77 -15.56
C ASP A 50 7.68 5.18 -15.14
N GLU A 51 8.41 6.20 -15.58
CA GLU A 51 8.17 7.59 -15.16
C GLU A 51 6.81 8.11 -15.63
N GLN A 52 6.39 7.78 -16.86
CA GLN A 52 5.13 8.25 -17.40
C GLN A 52 3.95 7.65 -16.63
N ARG A 53 4.04 6.36 -16.29
CA ARG A 53 3.03 5.69 -15.46
C ARG A 53 3.01 6.22 -14.03
N ARG A 54 4.19 6.48 -13.42
CA ARG A 54 4.24 7.11 -12.08
C ARG A 54 3.62 8.50 -12.10
N ARG A 55 3.84 9.27 -13.16
CA ARG A 55 3.23 10.59 -13.36
C ARG A 55 1.72 10.50 -13.45
N ALA A 56 1.19 9.60 -14.28
CA ALA A 56 -0.25 9.38 -14.42
C ALA A 56 -0.89 8.91 -13.09
N VAL A 57 -0.22 8.05 -12.33
CA VAL A 57 -0.67 7.67 -10.98
C VAL A 57 -0.66 8.87 -10.02
N MET A 58 0.37 9.70 -10.05
CA MET A 58 0.46 10.90 -9.20
C MET A 58 -0.66 11.91 -9.51
N GLU A 59 -1.00 12.10 -10.79
CA GLU A 59 -2.05 13.02 -11.24
C GLU A 59 -3.41 12.63 -10.64
N VAL A 60 -3.80 11.35 -10.71
CA VAL A 60 -5.06 10.85 -10.11
C VAL A 60 -5.00 10.74 -8.58
N CYS A 61 -3.84 10.94 -7.97
CA CYS A 61 -3.66 11.08 -6.53
C CYS A 61 -3.71 12.54 -6.07
N HIS A 62 -4.59 13.33 -6.66
CA HIS A 62 -4.74 14.77 -6.37
C HIS A 62 -3.44 15.56 -6.53
N GLU A 63 -2.71 15.29 -7.60
CA GLU A 63 -1.48 15.99 -7.98
C GLU A 63 -0.42 16.09 -6.85
N GLN A 64 -0.31 15.05 -6.04
CA GLN A 64 0.68 15.00 -4.97
C GLN A 64 2.10 14.92 -5.55
N SER A 65 2.62 16.01 -6.08
CA SER A 65 3.87 16.11 -6.85
C SER A 65 5.11 15.54 -6.13
N TRP A 66 5.12 15.55 -4.79
CA TRP A 66 6.21 14.96 -4.00
C TRP A 66 6.40 13.45 -4.29
N MET A 67 5.34 12.74 -4.73
CA MET A 67 5.43 11.33 -5.08
C MET A 67 6.45 11.07 -6.17
N MET A 68 6.61 12.00 -7.12
CA MET A 68 7.53 11.85 -8.25
C MET A 68 9.01 11.77 -7.86
N SER A 69 9.37 12.19 -6.64
CA SER A 69 10.74 12.00 -6.14
C SER A 69 11.04 10.52 -5.80
N ALA A 70 10.03 9.67 -5.60
CA ALA A 70 10.24 8.24 -5.38
C ALA A 70 10.45 7.50 -6.70
N PRO A 71 11.49 6.65 -6.82
CA PRO A 71 11.78 5.91 -8.06
C PRO A 71 10.80 4.78 -8.35
N VAL A 72 10.07 4.29 -7.34
CA VAL A 72 9.16 3.14 -7.46
C VAL A 72 7.87 3.43 -6.69
N PHE A 73 6.72 3.06 -7.28
CA PHE A 73 5.46 2.93 -6.54
C PHE A 73 5.05 1.47 -6.47
N ILE A 74 4.62 1.01 -5.30
CA ILE A 74 3.98 -0.29 -5.12
C ILE A 74 2.49 -0.02 -4.89
N VAL A 75 1.64 -0.49 -5.81
CA VAL A 75 0.19 -0.33 -5.71
C VAL A 75 -0.42 -1.60 -5.17
N ALA A 76 -1.08 -1.50 -4.02
CA ALA A 76 -1.73 -2.62 -3.38
C ALA A 76 -3.18 -2.76 -3.87
N VAL A 77 -3.51 -3.90 -4.45
CA VAL A 77 -4.82 -4.20 -5.03
C VAL A 77 -5.43 -5.39 -4.30
N ALA A 78 -6.64 -5.22 -3.79
CA ALA A 78 -7.43 -6.28 -3.19
C ALA A 78 -8.27 -6.99 -4.25
N ASP A 79 -8.22 -8.34 -4.23
CA ASP A 79 -8.95 -9.22 -5.13
C ASP A 79 -9.83 -10.18 -4.34
N MET A 80 -11.14 -10.09 -4.49
CA MET A 80 -12.05 -11.01 -3.82
C MET A 80 -12.35 -12.28 -4.63
N ALA A 81 -11.82 -12.44 -5.85
CA ALA A 81 -12.02 -13.63 -6.69
C ALA A 81 -11.51 -14.91 -6.02
N GLU A 82 -10.49 -14.80 -5.17
CA GLU A 82 -9.98 -15.91 -4.35
C GLU A 82 -10.98 -16.40 -3.28
N ARG A 83 -12.09 -15.68 -3.08
CA ARG A 83 -13.09 -15.94 -2.05
C ARG A 83 -14.47 -16.28 -2.60
N VAL A 84 -14.86 -15.66 -3.70
CA VAL A 84 -16.19 -15.79 -4.30
C VAL A 84 -16.10 -15.73 -5.82
N GLU A 85 -17.08 -16.35 -6.48
CA GLU A 85 -17.26 -16.20 -7.91
C GLU A 85 -17.63 -14.74 -8.26
N ILE A 86 -16.90 -14.17 -9.20
CA ILE A 86 -17.12 -12.79 -9.65
C ILE A 86 -18.22 -12.76 -10.70
N LYS A 87 -19.25 -12.00 -10.45
CA LYS A 87 -20.33 -11.80 -11.41
C LYS A 87 -19.86 -10.90 -12.55
N PRO A 88 -20.19 -11.20 -13.83
CA PRO A 88 -19.88 -10.33 -14.96
C PRO A 88 -20.43 -8.91 -14.74
N GLY A 89 -19.62 -7.91 -15.08
CA GLY A 89 -20.00 -6.51 -14.95
C GLY A 89 -19.92 -5.94 -13.52
N LEU A 90 -19.36 -6.68 -12.55
CA LEU A 90 -19.11 -6.14 -11.22
C LEU A 90 -18.07 -5.01 -11.29
N CYS A 91 -18.46 -3.84 -10.78
CA CYS A 91 -17.57 -2.71 -10.56
C CYS A 91 -17.46 -2.46 -9.05
N LEU A 92 -16.24 -2.35 -8.54
CA LEU A 92 -15.96 -2.07 -7.13
C LEU A 92 -15.43 -0.64 -6.97
N ASP A 93 -15.99 0.08 -6.02
CA ASP A 93 -15.64 1.45 -5.66
C ASP A 93 -15.67 1.66 -4.13
N GLU A 94 -15.56 2.90 -3.70
CA GLU A 94 -15.56 3.30 -2.29
C GLU A 94 -16.89 2.97 -1.57
N THR A 95 -17.98 2.86 -2.31
CA THR A 95 -19.34 2.61 -1.77
C THR A 95 -19.72 1.13 -1.78
N SER A 96 -18.89 0.29 -2.36
CA SER A 96 -19.17 -1.13 -2.58
C SER A 96 -19.45 -1.88 -1.27
N PRO A 97 -20.65 -2.52 -1.11
CA PRO A 97 -21.07 -3.11 0.15
C PRO A 97 -20.58 -4.55 0.37
N GLN A 98 -19.93 -5.17 -0.61
CA GLN A 98 -19.58 -6.59 -0.60
C GLN A 98 -18.78 -7.00 0.65
N TRP A 99 -19.29 -8.00 1.37
CA TRP A 99 -18.62 -8.51 2.56
C TRP A 99 -17.23 -9.08 2.27
N GLU A 100 -17.09 -9.82 1.17
CA GLU A 100 -15.82 -10.43 0.81
C GLU A 100 -14.78 -9.39 0.36
N LEU A 101 -15.21 -8.27 -0.24
CA LEU A 101 -14.33 -7.13 -0.51
C LEU A 101 -13.75 -6.59 0.81
N LYS A 102 -14.59 -6.40 1.83
CA LYS A 102 -14.12 -5.90 3.14
C LYS A 102 -13.11 -6.85 3.80
N ARG A 103 -13.24 -8.16 3.56
CA ARG A 103 -12.26 -9.16 4.02
C ARG A 103 -10.96 -9.07 3.22
N ALA A 104 -11.06 -9.01 1.88
CA ALA A 104 -9.89 -8.87 1.02
C ALA A 104 -9.09 -7.58 1.33
N ILE A 105 -9.78 -6.46 1.56
CA ILE A 105 -9.16 -5.20 1.98
C ILE A 105 -8.38 -5.35 3.29
N ARG A 106 -8.96 -6.01 4.31
CA ARG A 106 -8.28 -6.22 5.60
C ARG A 106 -7.02 -7.06 5.46
N ASP A 107 -7.10 -8.17 4.71
CA ASP A 107 -5.96 -9.05 4.47
C ASP A 107 -4.87 -8.32 3.67
N THR A 108 -5.25 -7.60 2.60
CA THR A 108 -4.32 -6.80 1.79
C THR A 108 -3.66 -5.68 2.60
N ALA A 109 -4.39 -5.08 3.55
CA ALA A 109 -3.84 -4.05 4.44
C ALA A 109 -2.73 -4.60 5.35
N ILE A 110 -2.86 -5.85 5.83
CA ILE A 110 -1.82 -6.51 6.61
C ILE A 110 -0.56 -6.68 5.74
N ALA A 111 -0.71 -7.18 4.51
CA ALA A 111 0.40 -7.38 3.58
C ALA A 111 1.08 -6.04 3.21
N ALA A 112 0.31 -4.99 2.98
CA ALA A 112 0.84 -3.64 2.76
C ALA A 112 1.58 -3.11 4.00
N GLY A 113 1.12 -3.41 5.21
CA GLY A 113 1.82 -3.10 6.44
C GLY A 113 3.20 -3.78 6.53
N TYR A 114 3.32 -5.01 6.06
CA TYR A 114 4.59 -5.73 5.98
C TYR A 114 5.56 -5.06 5.00
N ILE A 115 5.08 -4.59 3.83
CA ILE A 115 5.89 -3.77 2.91
C ILE A 115 6.48 -2.56 3.63
N LEU A 116 5.67 -1.83 4.39
CA LEU A 116 6.13 -0.61 5.07
C LEU A 116 7.22 -0.90 6.12
N LEU A 117 7.09 -1.99 6.85
CA LEU A 117 8.04 -2.38 7.89
C LEU A 117 9.33 -2.95 7.29
N GLU A 118 9.21 -3.83 6.29
CA GLU A 118 10.38 -4.43 5.66
C GLU A 118 11.18 -3.39 4.85
N ALA A 119 10.52 -2.47 4.16
CA ALA A 119 11.21 -1.39 3.46
C ALA A 119 12.10 -0.58 4.42
N ASP A 120 11.60 -0.23 5.61
CA ASP A 120 12.38 0.44 6.64
C ASP A 120 13.57 -0.41 7.10
N ALA A 121 13.37 -1.71 7.32
CA ALA A 121 14.44 -2.64 7.68
C ALA A 121 15.53 -2.74 6.59
N GLN A 122 15.16 -2.58 5.31
CA GLN A 122 16.08 -2.54 4.18
C GLN A 122 16.74 -1.16 3.97
N GLY A 123 16.45 -0.18 4.84
CA GLY A 123 16.94 1.20 4.75
C GLY A 123 16.24 2.01 3.66
N LEU A 124 15.04 1.64 3.27
CA LEU A 124 14.20 2.36 2.32
C LEU A 124 13.14 3.19 3.06
N GLY A 125 12.84 4.36 2.53
CA GLY A 125 11.73 5.18 2.96
C GLY A 125 10.45 4.84 2.20
N THR A 126 9.31 5.01 2.86
CA THR A 126 7.98 4.79 2.28
C THR A 126 6.97 5.83 2.75
N CYS A 127 5.92 6.02 1.98
CA CYS A 127 4.72 6.72 2.44
C CYS A 127 3.47 5.95 1.99
N TRP A 128 2.42 5.96 2.81
CA TRP A 128 1.12 5.44 2.44
C TRP A 128 0.28 6.54 1.79
N VAL A 129 -0.20 6.31 0.57
CA VAL A 129 -1.09 7.20 -0.17
C VAL A 129 -2.41 6.48 -0.39
N GLY A 130 -3.49 7.03 0.18
CA GLY A 130 -4.85 6.51 0.05
C GLY A 130 -5.84 7.57 -0.47
N PHE A 131 -5.35 8.70 -0.96
CA PHE A 131 -6.18 9.79 -1.45
C PHE A 131 -6.23 9.77 -2.99
N PHE A 132 -7.16 9.01 -3.53
CA PHE A 132 -7.51 8.84 -4.95
C PHE A 132 -8.92 8.24 -5.05
N ILE A 133 -9.49 8.21 -6.25
CA ILE A 133 -10.81 7.63 -6.55
C ILE A 133 -10.63 6.37 -7.40
N GLN A 134 -11.39 5.31 -7.12
CA GLN A 134 -11.27 4.02 -7.81
C GLN A 134 -11.45 4.12 -9.33
N SER A 135 -12.43 4.91 -9.78
CA SER A 135 -12.72 5.11 -11.21
C SER A 135 -11.61 5.84 -11.98
N GLU A 136 -10.73 6.57 -11.26
CA GLU A 136 -9.62 7.30 -11.86
C GLU A 136 -8.33 6.48 -11.87
N ILE A 137 -8.02 5.78 -10.76
CA ILE A 137 -6.75 5.04 -10.64
C ILE A 137 -6.74 3.74 -11.45
N LYS A 138 -7.86 3.02 -11.55
CA LYS A 138 -7.92 1.75 -12.24
C LYS A 138 -7.53 1.84 -13.72
N PRO A 139 -8.10 2.76 -14.53
CA PRO A 139 -7.75 2.88 -15.95
C PRO A 139 -6.26 3.20 -16.18
N VAL A 140 -5.64 3.99 -15.30
CA VAL A 140 -4.23 4.37 -15.39
C VAL A 140 -3.28 3.17 -15.40
N LEU A 141 -3.65 2.12 -14.67
CA LEU A 141 -2.84 0.90 -14.52
C LEU A 141 -3.45 -0.33 -15.17
N GLY A 142 -4.58 -0.19 -15.88
CA GLY A 142 -5.29 -1.31 -16.48
C GLY A 142 -5.84 -2.30 -15.47
N ILE A 143 -6.21 -1.83 -14.28
CA ILE A 143 -6.77 -2.67 -13.21
C ILE A 143 -8.22 -2.97 -13.53
N PRO A 144 -8.64 -4.26 -13.53
CA PRO A 144 -10.03 -4.65 -13.78
C PRO A 144 -11.01 -4.00 -12.80
N GLU A 145 -12.25 -3.75 -13.27
CA GLU A 145 -13.28 -3.09 -12.48
C GLU A 145 -13.70 -3.85 -11.23
N ASP A 146 -13.59 -5.17 -11.23
CA ASP A 146 -13.86 -6.07 -10.11
C ASP A 146 -12.75 -6.14 -9.05
N LYS A 147 -11.69 -5.36 -9.19
CA LYS A 147 -10.61 -5.21 -8.21
C LYS A 147 -10.75 -3.89 -7.45
N PHE A 148 -10.08 -3.80 -6.30
CA PHE A 148 -10.10 -2.61 -5.47
C PHE A 148 -8.68 -2.15 -5.13
N VAL A 149 -8.32 -0.95 -5.52
CA VAL A 149 -7.02 -0.35 -5.17
C VAL A 149 -7.08 0.11 -3.72
N LEU A 150 -6.26 -0.49 -2.88
CA LEU A 150 -6.22 -0.20 -1.44
C LEU A 150 -5.37 1.04 -1.12
N GLY A 151 -4.25 1.16 -1.80
CA GLY A 151 -3.31 2.26 -1.56
C GLY A 151 -2.07 2.15 -2.44
N ILE A 152 -1.33 3.23 -2.47
CA ILE A 152 -0.09 3.37 -3.23
C ILE A 152 1.03 3.65 -2.23
N ILE A 153 2.17 2.98 -2.40
CA ILE A 153 3.33 3.10 -1.55
C ILE A 153 4.50 3.58 -2.42
N PRO A 154 4.78 4.91 -2.47
CA PRO A 154 6.04 5.40 -2.98
C PRO A 154 7.20 4.88 -2.14
N VAL A 155 8.23 4.35 -2.78
CA VAL A 155 9.40 3.70 -2.17
C VAL A 155 10.69 4.24 -2.78
N GLY A 156 11.70 4.47 -1.94
CA GLY A 156 13.03 4.93 -2.35
C GLY A 156 13.94 5.16 -1.17
N TYR A 157 15.18 5.58 -1.41
CA TYR A 157 16.06 6.02 -0.32
C TYR A 157 15.64 7.41 0.15
N SER A 158 15.48 7.56 1.46
CA SER A 158 15.03 8.83 2.05
C SER A 158 16.04 9.95 1.86
N ALA A 159 15.57 11.14 1.47
CA ALA A 159 16.32 12.40 1.47
C ALA A 159 15.91 13.31 2.63
N GLU A 160 15.15 12.80 3.61
CA GLU A 160 14.70 13.55 4.79
C GLU A 160 14.67 12.65 6.02
N GLN A 161 14.65 13.25 7.20
CA GLN A 161 14.51 12.56 8.48
C GLN A 161 13.38 13.22 9.31
N PRO A 162 12.12 12.94 9.03
CA PRO A 162 11.00 13.55 9.73
C PRO A 162 10.99 13.17 11.21
N ALA A 163 10.69 14.13 12.07
CA ALA A 163 10.49 13.87 13.48
C ALA A 163 9.34 12.88 13.73
N ALA A 164 9.42 12.16 14.84
CA ALA A 164 8.35 11.29 15.26
C ALA A 164 7.08 12.10 15.53
N ARG A 165 5.96 11.65 14.96
CA ARG A 165 4.65 12.24 15.25
C ARG A 165 4.13 11.72 16.59
N PRO A 166 3.47 12.56 17.40
CA PRO A 166 2.86 12.12 18.65
C PRO A 166 1.85 11.00 18.40
N ARG A 167 1.71 10.14 19.38
CA ARG A 167 0.71 9.06 19.39
C ARG A 167 -0.21 9.25 20.59
N LYS A 168 -1.45 8.83 20.44
CA LYS A 168 -2.36 8.72 21.57
C LYS A 168 -1.80 7.76 22.59
N PRO A 169 -1.96 8.04 23.91
CA PRO A 169 -1.59 7.08 24.94
C PRO A 169 -2.41 5.79 24.83
N LEU A 170 -1.84 4.69 25.28
CA LEU A 170 -2.52 3.39 25.21
C LEU A 170 -3.88 3.40 25.89
N SER A 171 -4.04 4.17 26.97
CA SER A 171 -5.31 4.32 27.69
C SER A 171 -6.46 4.88 26.86
N GLU A 172 -6.16 5.62 25.79
CA GLU A 172 -7.19 6.12 24.88
C GLU A 172 -7.62 5.13 23.79
N ILE A 173 -6.75 4.17 23.45
CA ILE A 173 -6.95 3.25 22.32
C ILE A 173 -7.12 1.79 22.72
N VAL A 174 -6.92 1.48 24.00
CA VAL A 174 -7.07 0.12 24.54
C VAL A 174 -8.23 0.10 25.51
N ARG A 175 -9.08 -0.90 25.39
CA ARG A 175 -10.14 -1.24 26.33
C ARG A 175 -9.98 -2.69 26.73
N PHE A 176 -10.29 -3.02 27.96
CA PHE A 176 -10.27 -4.38 28.47
C PHE A 176 -11.71 -4.90 28.57
N GLU A 177 -11.94 -6.11 28.09
CA GLU A 177 -13.18 -6.88 28.13
C GLU A 177 -14.32 -6.28 27.28
N LYS A 178 -14.56 -4.99 27.35
CA LYS A 178 -15.63 -4.30 26.63
C LYS A 178 -15.27 -2.86 26.27
N TRP A 179 -16.05 -2.25 25.42
CA TRP A 179 -15.91 -0.85 25.01
C TRP A 179 -16.13 0.09 26.19
#